data_4c44e59aad0958d320698a1529b6f811
#
_entry.id   4c44e59aad0958d320698a1529b6f811
#
_cell.length_a   1.000
_cell.length_b   1.000
_cell.length_c   1.000
_cell.angle_alpha   90.00
_cell.angle_beta   90.00
_cell.angle_gamma   90.00
#
_symmetry.space_group_name_H-M   'P 1'
#
loop_
_entity.id
_entity.type
_entity.pdbx_description
1 polymer ?
#
loop_
_entity_poly.entity_id
_entity_poly.type
_entity_poly.pdbx_seq_one_letter_code
_entity_poly.pdbx_strand_id
1 'polypeptide(L)'
;SAYLSQENKDVDKALENVRKRYKNLNYTAGINILEEIIKNNMLSWLETDEVTYKSFGTPLDYAVYVQLYNPNKEIRAVNCNLSDVYYLYGVGLSKKEKFAEAKKALETALEFNPVDAEIILEYLELLKSIKSFESFPEYCGKALKCAVNKIQLGKGYFNYAFYFAEKKEFDKAAKMLEMSRIFYNDDIIESELEYISRSMGGKPPMHSAAELSSFLEAEVIQPGPSAVVVQSAYQLAQEASRNLDYKLSKYYYEIVLELTENDDIRDTIEELEQTIRDLG
;
A
#
# COMPACT_ATOMS: atom_id res chain seq x y z
N SER A 1 0.62 12.44 17.50
CA SER A 1 -0.55 11.58 17.32
C SER A 1 -1.87 12.29 17.06
N ALA A 2 -1.90 13.64 17.06
CA ALA A 2 -3.14 14.39 16.73
C ALA A 2 -3.66 14.12 15.31
N TYR A 3 -2.84 13.54 14.44
CA TYR A 3 -3.14 13.26 13.04
C TYR A 3 -3.48 11.80 12.76
N LEU A 4 -3.32 10.92 13.75
CA LEU A 4 -3.70 9.52 13.64
C LEU A 4 -5.16 9.35 14.05
N SER A 5 -5.82 8.32 13.47
CA SER A 5 -7.13 7.91 13.95
C SER A 5 -7.09 7.65 15.45
N GLN A 6 -8.08 8.15 16.16
CA GLN A 6 -8.15 7.93 17.60
C GLN A 6 -8.38 6.45 17.89
N GLU A 7 -7.77 5.97 18.96
CA GLU A 7 -8.01 4.60 19.43
C GLU A 7 -9.47 4.46 19.84
N ASN A 8 -10.16 3.50 19.21
CA ASN A 8 -11.51 3.11 19.56
C ASN A 8 -11.52 1.59 19.74
N LYS A 9 -11.42 1.15 21.00
CA LYS A 9 -11.26 -0.26 21.36
C LYS A 9 -12.38 -1.16 20.83
N ASP A 10 -13.60 -0.65 20.78
CA ASP A 10 -14.74 -1.43 20.29
C ASP A 10 -14.64 -1.63 18.76
N VAL A 11 -14.27 -0.59 18.02
CA VAL A 11 -14.06 -0.69 16.57
C VAL A 11 -12.84 -1.56 16.27
N ASP A 12 -11.74 -1.39 16.98
CA ASP A 12 -10.52 -2.17 16.75
C ASP A 12 -10.76 -3.67 17.00
N LYS A 13 -11.49 -4.00 18.05
CA LYS A 13 -11.90 -5.39 18.34
C LYS A 13 -12.83 -5.95 17.27
N ALA A 14 -13.77 -5.14 16.80
CA ALA A 14 -14.67 -5.54 15.72
C ALA A 14 -13.90 -5.79 14.41
N LEU A 15 -12.93 -4.94 14.06
CA LEU A 15 -12.07 -5.14 12.89
C LEU A 15 -11.25 -6.44 12.99
N GLU A 16 -10.72 -6.75 14.15
CA GLU A 16 -10.03 -8.01 14.40
C GLU A 16 -10.98 -9.22 14.19
N ASN A 17 -12.21 -9.12 14.66
CA ASN A 17 -13.24 -10.14 14.44
C ASN A 17 -13.58 -10.29 12.96
N VAL A 18 -13.72 -9.19 12.22
CA VAL A 18 -13.94 -9.22 10.76
C VAL A 18 -12.82 -9.97 10.06
N ARG A 19 -11.56 -9.68 10.39
CA ARG A 19 -10.39 -10.37 9.80
C ARG A 19 -10.42 -11.87 10.07
N LYS A 20 -10.80 -12.29 11.28
CA LYS A 20 -11.00 -13.72 11.63
C LYS A 20 -12.12 -14.36 10.79
N ARG A 21 -13.24 -13.67 10.62
CA ARG A 21 -14.37 -14.14 9.79
C ARG A 21 -13.93 -14.32 8.33
N TYR A 22 -13.17 -13.37 7.80
CA TYR A 22 -12.67 -13.43 6.41
C TYR A 22 -11.67 -14.58 6.19
N LYS A 23 -10.82 -14.88 7.18
CA LYS A 23 -9.93 -16.06 7.13
C LYS A 23 -10.74 -17.37 7.03
N ASN A 24 -11.91 -17.42 7.62
CA ASN A 24 -12.84 -18.56 7.57
C ASN A 24 -13.83 -18.46 6.39
N LEU A 25 -13.57 -17.57 5.43
CA LEU A 25 -14.43 -17.34 4.25
C LEU A 25 -15.86 -16.89 4.60
N ASN A 26 -16.10 -16.45 5.83
CA ASN A 26 -17.39 -15.94 6.26
C ASN A 26 -17.52 -14.44 6.01
N TYR A 27 -17.62 -14.07 4.74
CA TYR A 27 -17.68 -12.68 4.32
C TYR A 27 -18.96 -11.99 4.74
N THR A 28 -20.10 -12.69 4.69
CA THR A 28 -21.40 -12.14 5.09
C THR A 28 -21.39 -11.67 6.53
N ALA A 29 -20.87 -12.46 7.46
CA ALA A 29 -20.79 -12.06 8.87
C ALA A 29 -19.86 -10.85 9.06
N GLY A 30 -18.73 -10.83 8.38
CA GLY A 30 -17.82 -9.67 8.43
C GLY A 30 -18.45 -8.41 7.87
N ILE A 31 -19.12 -8.49 6.74
CA ILE A 31 -19.85 -7.38 6.13
C ILE A 31 -20.90 -6.81 7.08
N ASN A 32 -21.69 -7.66 7.73
CA ASN A 32 -22.71 -7.22 8.67
C ASN A 32 -22.13 -6.45 9.87
N ILE A 33 -20.98 -6.89 10.39
CA ILE A 33 -20.27 -6.16 11.45
C ILE A 33 -19.85 -4.77 10.97
N LEU A 34 -19.29 -4.69 9.76
CA LEU A 34 -18.81 -3.42 9.20
C LEU A 34 -19.97 -2.46 8.89
N GLU A 35 -21.07 -2.96 8.37
CA GLU A 35 -22.26 -2.15 8.12
C GLU A 35 -22.81 -1.50 9.40
N GLU A 36 -22.77 -2.21 10.51
CA GLU A 36 -23.18 -1.68 11.81
C GLU A 36 -22.23 -0.56 12.28
N ILE A 37 -20.92 -0.73 12.10
CA ILE A 37 -19.94 0.31 12.40
C ILE A 37 -20.16 1.54 11.52
N ILE A 38 -20.34 1.34 10.22
CA ILE A 38 -20.57 2.44 9.26
C ILE A 38 -21.83 3.20 9.64
N LYS A 39 -22.92 2.50 9.93
CA LYS A 39 -24.17 3.11 10.35
C LYS A 39 -24.02 3.97 11.60
N ASN A 40 -23.28 3.49 12.59
CA ASN A 40 -23.08 4.21 13.85
C ASN A 40 -22.11 5.38 13.75
N ASN A 41 -21.29 5.44 12.67
CA ASN A 41 -20.29 6.46 12.44
C ASN A 41 -20.60 7.31 11.20
N MET A 42 -21.83 7.32 10.72
CA MET A 42 -22.28 8.08 9.55
C MET A 42 -22.26 9.60 9.73
N LEU A 43 -21.91 10.10 10.89
CA LEU A 43 -21.82 11.54 11.12
C LEU A 43 -20.65 12.14 10.34
N SER A 44 -20.99 12.57 9.17
CA SER A 44 -20.45 13.69 8.40
C SER A 44 -19.01 14.10 8.72
N TRP A 45 -18.06 13.25 8.34
CA TRP A 45 -16.67 13.66 8.13
C TRP A 45 -16.58 14.37 6.77
N LEU A 46 -17.40 15.39 6.59
CA LEU A 46 -17.48 16.11 5.32
C LEU A 46 -16.30 17.06 5.19
N GLU A 47 -15.55 16.90 4.13
CA GLU A 47 -14.49 17.82 3.76
C GLU A 47 -15.08 19.23 3.51
N THR A 48 -14.38 20.25 3.99
CA THR A 48 -14.68 21.66 3.73
C THR A 48 -13.53 22.29 2.97
N ASP A 49 -13.63 23.58 2.66
CA ASP A 49 -12.52 24.30 2.04
C ASP A 49 -11.33 24.48 2.99
N GLU A 50 -11.55 24.40 4.29
CA GLU A 50 -10.54 24.62 5.34
C GLU A 50 -10.06 23.35 6.02
N VAL A 51 -10.88 22.30 6.04
CA VAL A 51 -10.63 21.06 6.82
C VAL A 51 -10.79 19.82 5.96
N THR A 52 -9.82 18.93 6.06
CA THR A 52 -9.89 17.56 5.52
C THR A 52 -9.84 16.55 6.67
N TYR A 53 -10.67 15.51 6.60
CA TYR A 53 -10.70 14.45 7.59
C TYR A 53 -9.96 13.23 7.05
N LYS A 54 -9.03 12.71 7.86
CA LYS A 54 -8.20 11.55 7.52
C LYS A 54 -8.23 10.49 8.60
N SER A 55 -7.94 9.27 8.20
CA SER A 55 -7.87 8.09 9.05
C SER A 55 -6.54 7.39 8.79
N PHE A 56 -5.45 7.97 9.29
CA PHE A 56 -4.13 7.37 9.19
C PHE A 56 -3.92 6.34 10.31
N GLY A 57 -3.45 5.15 9.96
CA GLY A 57 -3.14 4.10 10.92
C GLY A 57 -1.76 4.25 11.57
N THR A 58 -0.84 4.97 10.92
CA THR A 58 0.55 5.12 11.38
C THR A 58 1.06 6.55 11.17
N PRO A 59 2.09 6.98 11.96
CA PRO A 59 2.78 8.24 11.69
C PRO A 59 3.42 8.30 10.30
N LEU A 60 3.82 7.17 9.75
CA LEU A 60 4.40 7.09 8.41
C LEU A 60 3.38 7.48 7.34
N ASP A 61 2.13 7.03 7.45
CA ASP A 61 1.05 7.44 6.53
C ASP A 61 0.89 8.96 6.51
N TYR A 62 0.84 9.58 7.69
CA TYR A 62 0.75 11.03 7.80
C TYR A 62 1.93 11.74 7.14
N ALA A 63 3.15 11.29 7.43
CA ALA A 63 4.36 11.89 6.88
C ALA A 63 4.40 11.78 5.34
N VAL A 64 4.07 10.63 4.80
CA VAL A 64 4.01 10.38 3.36
C VAL A 64 2.91 11.24 2.71
N TYR A 65 1.74 11.29 3.33
CA TYR A 65 0.63 12.10 2.84
C TYR A 65 1.00 13.57 2.72
N VAL A 66 1.58 14.16 3.74
CA VAL A 66 2.01 15.56 3.75
C VAL A 66 3.02 15.84 2.63
N GLN A 67 3.99 14.95 2.43
CA GLN A 67 5.01 15.11 1.40
C GLN A 67 4.47 14.95 -0.02
N LEU A 68 3.56 13.99 -0.25
CA LEU A 68 3.03 13.72 -1.60
C LEU A 68 1.92 14.68 -2.01
N TYR A 69 1.08 15.08 -1.08
CA TYR A 69 -0.12 15.89 -1.37
C TYR A 69 0.03 17.36 -1.04
N ASN A 70 1.01 17.72 -0.20
CA ASN A 70 1.26 19.10 0.23
C ASN A 70 -0.06 19.84 0.56
N PRO A 71 -0.87 19.35 1.51
CA PRO A 71 -2.20 19.86 1.76
C PRO A 71 -2.16 21.29 2.32
N ASN A 72 -3.08 22.13 1.86
CA ASN A 72 -3.29 23.47 2.36
C ASN A 72 -4.46 23.57 3.36
N LYS A 73 -5.09 22.44 3.66
CA LYS A 73 -6.19 22.34 4.61
C LYS A 73 -5.70 21.83 5.96
N GLU A 74 -6.43 22.19 7.01
CA GLU A 74 -6.22 21.58 8.32
C GLU A 74 -6.60 20.09 8.24
N ILE A 75 -5.69 19.23 8.68
CA ILE A 75 -5.92 17.79 8.73
C ILE A 75 -6.49 17.44 10.11
N ARG A 76 -7.67 16.85 10.16
CA ARG A 76 -8.27 16.32 11.39
C ARG A 76 -8.39 14.81 11.31
N ALA A 77 -7.97 14.14 12.37
CA ALA A 77 -8.14 12.71 12.50
C ALA A 77 -9.60 12.38 12.85
N VAL A 78 -10.10 11.31 12.24
CA VAL A 78 -11.41 10.75 12.61
C VAL A 78 -11.32 9.96 13.92
N ASN A 79 -12.45 9.68 14.54
CA ASN A 79 -12.54 9.08 15.88
C ASN A 79 -12.35 7.56 15.92
N CYS A 80 -12.09 6.94 14.81
CA CYS A 80 -11.78 5.50 14.72
C CYS A 80 -11.09 5.22 13.39
N ASN A 81 -10.61 3.99 13.21
CA ASN A 81 -9.92 3.59 11.99
C ASN A 81 -10.89 3.34 10.82
N LEU A 82 -11.50 4.41 10.30
CA LEU A 82 -12.48 4.33 9.21
C LEU A 82 -11.86 3.86 7.89
N SER A 83 -10.60 4.15 7.62
CA SER A 83 -9.96 3.64 6.39
C SER A 83 -9.94 2.11 6.36
N ASP A 84 -9.62 1.46 7.48
CA ASP A 84 -9.67 0.00 7.58
C ASP A 84 -11.11 -0.54 7.56
N VAL A 85 -12.04 0.16 8.17
CA VAL A 85 -13.48 -0.21 8.11
C VAL A 85 -13.93 -0.31 6.66
N TYR A 86 -13.73 0.74 5.88
CA TYR A 86 -14.13 0.77 4.47
C TYR A 86 -13.29 -0.14 3.58
N TYR A 87 -12.00 -0.30 3.89
CA TYR A 87 -11.15 -1.27 3.20
C TYR A 87 -11.68 -2.69 3.34
N LEU A 88 -11.91 -3.15 4.57
CA LEU A 88 -12.43 -4.50 4.82
C LEU A 88 -13.85 -4.67 4.27
N TYR A 89 -14.66 -3.62 4.32
CA TYR A 89 -15.98 -3.62 3.71
C TYR A 89 -15.89 -3.83 2.19
N GLY A 90 -15.01 -3.09 1.53
CA GLY A 90 -14.75 -3.27 0.10
C GLY A 90 -14.22 -4.66 -0.25
N VAL A 91 -13.31 -5.22 0.55
CA VAL A 91 -12.81 -6.58 0.38
C VAL A 91 -13.96 -7.60 0.45
N GLY A 92 -14.77 -7.53 1.49
CA GLY A 92 -15.91 -8.45 1.66
C GLY A 92 -16.93 -8.36 0.54
N LEU A 93 -17.31 -7.15 0.15
CA LEU A 93 -18.22 -6.90 -0.96
C LEU A 93 -17.66 -7.44 -2.30
N SER A 94 -16.37 -7.26 -2.54
CA SER A 94 -15.70 -7.80 -3.74
C SER A 94 -15.74 -9.33 -3.76
N LYS A 95 -15.52 -9.99 -2.63
CA LYS A 95 -15.63 -11.46 -2.51
C LYS A 95 -17.06 -11.96 -2.72
N LYS A 96 -18.06 -11.13 -2.46
CA LYS A 96 -19.46 -11.40 -2.74
C LYS A 96 -19.89 -10.93 -4.14
N GLU A 97 -18.95 -10.52 -4.96
CA GLU A 97 -19.18 -10.02 -6.33
C GLU A 97 -20.10 -8.78 -6.41
N LYS A 98 -20.24 -8.06 -5.30
CA LYS A 98 -20.94 -6.77 -5.23
C LYS A 98 -20.00 -5.63 -5.63
N PHE A 99 -19.57 -5.65 -6.88
CA PHE A 99 -18.44 -4.83 -7.35
C PHE A 99 -18.70 -3.33 -7.33
N ALA A 100 -19.90 -2.87 -7.64
CA ALA A 100 -20.22 -1.43 -7.60
C ALA A 100 -20.16 -0.88 -6.17
N GLU A 101 -20.67 -1.61 -5.21
CA GLU A 101 -20.61 -1.25 -3.79
C GLU A 101 -19.19 -1.37 -3.26
N ALA A 102 -18.44 -2.41 -3.66
CA ALA A 102 -17.04 -2.59 -3.30
C ALA A 102 -16.17 -1.42 -3.79
N LYS A 103 -16.38 -0.98 -5.03
CA LYS A 103 -15.66 0.15 -5.61
C LYS A 103 -15.87 1.42 -4.79
N LYS A 104 -17.11 1.72 -4.44
CA LYS A 104 -17.45 2.87 -3.62
C LYS A 104 -16.83 2.79 -2.22
N ALA A 105 -16.84 1.61 -1.60
CA ALA A 105 -16.23 1.40 -0.29
C ALA A 105 -14.71 1.62 -0.32
N LEU A 106 -14.02 1.07 -1.32
CA LEU A 106 -12.57 1.25 -1.47
C LEU A 106 -12.19 2.69 -1.81
N GLU A 107 -12.98 3.37 -2.64
CA GLU A 107 -12.79 4.80 -2.92
C GLU A 107 -12.93 5.63 -1.62
N THR A 108 -13.92 5.32 -0.79
CA THR A 108 -14.08 5.96 0.52
C THR A 108 -12.89 5.68 1.44
N ALA A 109 -12.40 4.45 1.47
CA ALA A 109 -11.19 4.10 2.22
C ALA A 109 -9.98 4.94 1.77
N LEU A 110 -9.82 5.14 0.45
CA LEU A 110 -8.75 5.97 -0.12
C LEU A 110 -8.94 7.47 0.12
N GLU A 111 -10.16 7.95 0.29
CA GLU A 111 -10.41 9.33 0.73
C GLU A 111 -9.90 9.56 2.16
N PHE A 112 -10.10 8.58 3.05
CA PHE A 112 -9.60 8.66 4.43
C PHE A 112 -8.10 8.39 4.55
N ASN A 113 -7.54 7.49 3.73
CA ASN A 113 -6.10 7.22 3.72
C ASN A 113 -5.61 6.97 2.29
N PRO A 114 -5.29 8.04 1.54
CA PRO A 114 -4.90 7.92 0.14
C PRO A 114 -3.49 7.35 -0.08
N VAL A 115 -2.71 7.14 0.97
CA VAL A 115 -1.32 6.65 0.90
C VAL A 115 -1.16 5.22 1.44
N ASP A 116 -2.23 4.54 1.75
CA ASP A 116 -2.18 3.13 2.15
C ASP A 116 -2.04 2.23 0.92
N ALA A 117 -0.86 1.68 0.73
CA ALA A 117 -0.55 0.84 -0.42
C ALA A 117 -1.40 -0.45 -0.48
N GLU A 118 -1.79 -1.02 0.66
CA GLU A 118 -2.67 -2.19 0.68
C GLU A 118 -4.05 -1.86 0.11
N ILE A 119 -4.61 -0.71 0.46
CA ILE A 119 -5.90 -0.25 -0.07
C ILE A 119 -5.78 0.02 -1.57
N ILE A 120 -4.70 0.67 -2.00
CA ILE A 120 -4.45 0.95 -3.43
C ILE A 120 -4.36 -0.36 -4.23
N LEU A 121 -3.63 -1.34 -3.73
CA LEU A 121 -3.47 -2.64 -4.38
C LEU A 121 -4.80 -3.42 -4.45
N GLU A 122 -5.60 -3.38 -3.40
CA GLU A 122 -6.94 -3.99 -3.42
C GLU A 122 -7.87 -3.30 -4.43
N TYR A 123 -7.79 -1.97 -4.52
CA TYR A 123 -8.54 -1.22 -5.52
C TYR A 123 -8.14 -1.62 -6.95
N LEU A 124 -6.85 -1.85 -7.20
CA LEU A 124 -6.38 -2.38 -8.49
C LEU A 124 -6.95 -3.76 -8.78
N GLU A 125 -7.01 -4.66 -7.79
CA GLU A 125 -7.63 -5.98 -7.97
C GLU A 125 -9.12 -5.88 -8.33
N LEU A 126 -9.83 -4.95 -7.70
CA LEU A 126 -11.24 -4.67 -8.05
C LEU A 126 -11.36 -4.15 -9.48
N LEU A 127 -10.52 -3.21 -9.89
CA LEU A 127 -10.54 -2.66 -11.25
C LEU A 127 -10.28 -3.74 -12.31
N LYS A 128 -9.41 -4.73 -12.02
CA LYS A 128 -9.23 -5.91 -12.87
C LYS A 128 -10.54 -6.70 -13.00
N SER A 129 -11.21 -6.98 -11.89
CA SER A 129 -12.45 -7.76 -11.85
C SER A 129 -13.57 -7.13 -12.67
N ILE A 130 -13.66 -5.81 -12.68
CA ILE A 130 -14.68 -5.06 -13.44
C ILE A 130 -14.18 -4.57 -14.80
N LYS A 131 -12.95 -4.90 -15.17
CA LYS A 131 -12.29 -4.49 -16.44
C LYS A 131 -12.31 -2.97 -16.68
N SER A 132 -12.05 -2.21 -15.63
CA SER A 132 -11.99 -0.76 -15.67
C SER A 132 -10.53 -0.30 -15.66
N PHE A 133 -9.97 0.03 -16.83
CA PHE A 133 -8.54 0.27 -16.99
C PHE A 133 -8.16 1.74 -17.24
N GLU A 134 -9.11 2.65 -17.30
CA GLU A 134 -8.85 4.06 -17.59
C GLU A 134 -7.90 4.71 -16.58
N SER A 135 -8.17 4.53 -15.28
CA SER A 135 -7.34 5.06 -14.19
C SER A 135 -6.31 4.05 -13.66
N PHE A 136 -6.27 2.84 -14.21
CA PHE A 136 -5.46 1.74 -13.71
C PHE A 136 -3.96 2.09 -13.60
N PRO A 137 -3.30 2.62 -14.64
CA PRO A 137 -1.87 2.96 -14.53
C PRO A 137 -1.58 4.06 -13.52
N GLU A 138 -2.51 5.00 -13.30
CA GLU A 138 -2.38 6.01 -12.25
C GLU A 138 -2.30 5.36 -10.86
N TYR A 139 -3.17 4.40 -10.58
CA TYR A 139 -3.14 3.68 -9.29
C TYR A 139 -1.93 2.74 -9.16
N CYS A 140 -1.43 2.17 -10.25
CA CYS A 140 -0.15 1.47 -10.24
C CYS A 140 1.00 2.40 -9.79
N GLY A 141 1.04 3.61 -10.31
CA GLY A 141 2.02 4.63 -9.90
C GLY A 141 1.86 5.03 -8.43
N LYS A 142 0.65 5.21 -7.96
CA LYS A 142 0.36 5.49 -6.54
C LYS A 142 0.81 4.35 -5.63
N ALA A 143 0.60 3.10 -6.04
CA ALA A 143 1.07 1.93 -5.28
C ALA A 143 2.59 1.96 -5.08
N LEU A 144 3.36 2.29 -6.13
CA LEU A 144 4.81 2.41 -6.02
C LEU A 144 5.24 3.58 -5.13
N LYS A 145 4.55 4.72 -5.22
CA LYS A 145 4.85 5.90 -4.38
C LYS A 145 4.62 5.67 -2.90
N CYS A 146 3.67 4.80 -2.56
CA CYS A 146 3.22 4.57 -1.19
C CYS A 146 3.72 3.24 -0.60
N ALA A 147 4.33 2.37 -1.39
CA ALA A 147 4.82 1.07 -0.93
C ALA A 147 5.84 1.22 0.20
N VAL A 148 5.62 0.48 1.28
CA VAL A 148 6.46 0.49 2.48
C VAL A 148 7.30 -0.79 2.64
N ASN A 149 7.14 -1.74 1.73
CA ASN A 149 7.90 -2.99 1.71
C ASN A 149 8.06 -3.53 0.28
N LYS A 150 8.94 -4.52 0.13
CA LYS A 150 9.25 -5.13 -1.16
C LYS A 150 8.06 -5.83 -1.81
N ILE A 151 7.21 -6.47 -1.03
CA ILE A 151 6.01 -7.15 -1.55
C ILE A 151 5.09 -6.15 -2.24
N GLN A 152 4.84 -5.02 -1.61
CA GLN A 152 4.00 -3.96 -2.18
C GLN A 152 4.62 -3.36 -3.45
N LEU A 153 5.94 -3.15 -3.48
CA LEU A 153 6.66 -2.71 -4.68
C LEU A 153 6.49 -3.71 -5.82
N GLY A 154 6.76 -4.98 -5.54
CA GLY A 154 6.63 -6.04 -6.53
C GLY A 154 5.21 -6.13 -7.09
N LYS A 155 4.20 -6.04 -6.25
CA LYS A 155 2.79 -6.01 -6.67
C LYS A 155 2.45 -4.79 -7.51
N GLY A 156 3.03 -3.62 -7.22
CA GLY A 156 2.87 -2.43 -8.04
C GLY A 156 3.39 -2.64 -9.47
N TYR A 157 4.58 -3.19 -9.63
CA TYR A 157 5.13 -3.52 -10.94
C TYR A 157 4.35 -4.64 -11.62
N PHE A 158 3.90 -5.65 -10.89
CA PHE A 158 3.05 -6.72 -11.42
C PHE A 158 1.74 -6.17 -12.02
N ASN A 159 1.13 -5.20 -11.36
CA ASN A 159 -0.06 -4.54 -11.86
C ASN A 159 0.21 -3.73 -13.15
N TYR A 160 1.35 -3.07 -13.27
CA TYR A 160 1.78 -2.46 -14.53
C TYR A 160 1.92 -3.51 -15.64
N ALA A 161 2.51 -4.67 -15.31
CA ALA A 161 2.66 -5.77 -16.27
C ALA A 161 1.29 -6.24 -16.78
N PHE A 162 0.34 -6.41 -15.88
CA PHE A 162 -1.04 -6.74 -16.25
C PHE A 162 -1.63 -5.71 -17.21
N TYR A 163 -1.48 -4.43 -16.91
CA TYR A 163 -1.98 -3.34 -17.75
C TYR A 163 -1.39 -3.39 -19.17
N PHE A 164 -0.08 -3.54 -19.29
CA PHE A 164 0.57 -3.62 -20.60
C PHE A 164 0.18 -4.91 -21.35
N ALA A 165 0.02 -6.04 -20.66
CA ALA A 165 -0.42 -7.28 -21.27
C ALA A 165 -1.86 -7.17 -21.82
N GLU A 166 -2.77 -6.51 -21.11
CA GLU A 166 -4.14 -6.24 -21.58
C GLU A 166 -4.15 -5.39 -22.87
N LYS A 167 -3.18 -4.49 -23.01
CA LYS A 167 -2.96 -3.69 -24.22
C LYS A 167 -2.19 -4.43 -25.30
N LYS A 168 -1.79 -5.68 -25.07
CA LYS A 168 -0.94 -6.50 -25.95
C LYS A 168 0.45 -5.90 -26.19
N GLU A 169 0.91 -5.05 -25.29
CA GLU A 169 2.26 -4.50 -25.26
C GLU A 169 3.18 -5.44 -24.48
N PHE A 170 3.42 -6.63 -25.01
CA PHE A 170 4.04 -7.74 -24.29
C PHE A 170 5.51 -7.48 -23.90
N ASP A 171 6.27 -6.74 -24.69
CA ASP A 171 7.64 -6.37 -24.32
C ASP A 171 7.67 -5.48 -23.07
N LYS A 172 6.76 -4.52 -22.99
CA LYS A 172 6.60 -3.66 -21.82
C LYS A 172 6.12 -4.46 -20.59
N ALA A 173 5.18 -5.37 -20.80
CA ALA A 173 4.70 -6.27 -19.75
C ALA A 173 5.84 -7.14 -19.19
N ALA A 174 6.68 -7.69 -20.06
CA ALA A 174 7.84 -8.48 -19.67
C ALA A 174 8.82 -7.67 -18.80
N LYS A 175 9.12 -6.44 -19.19
CA LYS A 175 9.99 -5.54 -18.40
C LYS A 175 9.42 -5.28 -17.01
N MET A 176 8.12 -5.08 -16.90
CA MET A 176 7.45 -4.88 -15.61
C MET A 176 7.46 -6.14 -14.74
N LEU A 177 7.31 -7.33 -15.32
CA LEU A 177 7.44 -8.59 -14.58
C LEU A 177 8.87 -8.80 -14.08
N GLU A 178 9.89 -8.44 -14.87
CA GLU A 178 11.28 -8.48 -14.42
C GLU A 178 11.52 -7.52 -13.25
N MET A 179 10.95 -6.32 -13.29
CA MET A 179 10.98 -5.39 -12.15
C MET A 179 10.27 -5.96 -10.92
N SER A 180 9.09 -6.56 -11.12
CA SER A 180 8.36 -7.21 -10.01
C SER A 180 9.19 -8.29 -9.34
N ARG A 181 9.85 -9.14 -10.12
CA ARG A 181 10.68 -10.25 -9.63
C ARG A 181 11.86 -9.78 -8.75
N ILE A 182 12.41 -8.60 -9.01
CA ILE A 182 13.49 -8.04 -8.20
C ILE A 182 13.04 -7.87 -6.73
N PHE A 183 11.78 -7.49 -6.51
CA PHE A 183 11.26 -7.16 -5.19
C PHE A 183 10.40 -8.27 -4.57
N TYR A 184 9.71 -9.03 -5.41
CA TYR A 184 8.73 -10.02 -4.98
C TYR A 184 8.82 -11.27 -5.86
N ASN A 185 9.34 -12.35 -5.28
CA ASN A 185 9.48 -13.62 -5.98
C ASN A 185 8.27 -14.53 -5.68
N ASP A 186 7.43 -14.72 -6.68
CA ASP A 186 6.22 -15.55 -6.61
C ASP A 186 6.13 -16.38 -7.89
N ASP A 187 5.68 -17.62 -7.77
CA ASP A 187 5.53 -18.54 -8.91
C ASP A 187 4.61 -17.99 -10.00
N ILE A 188 3.67 -17.12 -9.63
CA ILE A 188 2.77 -16.46 -10.60
C ILE A 188 3.56 -15.59 -11.59
N ILE A 189 4.64 -14.94 -11.14
CA ILE A 189 5.50 -14.10 -12.00
C ILE A 189 6.14 -14.94 -13.08
N GLU A 190 6.68 -16.10 -12.72
CA GLU A 190 7.30 -17.01 -13.69
C GLU A 190 6.27 -17.55 -14.69
N SER A 191 5.07 -17.88 -14.23
CA SER A 191 3.98 -18.32 -15.10
C SER A 191 3.56 -17.23 -16.11
N GLU A 192 3.48 -15.98 -15.65
CA GLU A 192 3.15 -14.85 -16.51
C GLU A 192 4.28 -14.54 -17.51
N LEU A 193 5.54 -14.65 -17.10
CA LEU A 193 6.68 -14.51 -17.99
C LEU A 193 6.67 -15.58 -19.09
N GLU A 194 6.34 -16.83 -18.76
CA GLU A 194 6.17 -17.90 -19.75
C GLU A 194 5.04 -17.60 -20.74
N TYR A 195 3.89 -17.14 -20.24
CA TYR A 195 2.77 -16.75 -21.09
C TYR A 195 3.14 -15.64 -22.06
N ILE A 196 3.80 -14.59 -21.57
CA ILE A 196 4.26 -13.45 -22.38
C ILE A 196 5.31 -13.92 -23.40
N SER A 197 6.26 -14.76 -23.00
CA SER A 197 7.27 -15.30 -23.90
C SER A 197 6.65 -16.07 -25.06
N ARG A 198 5.65 -16.90 -24.78
CA ARG A 198 4.89 -17.60 -25.83
C ARG A 198 4.17 -16.62 -26.75
N SER A 199 3.58 -15.59 -26.21
CA SER A 199 2.89 -14.54 -26.98
C SER A 199 3.84 -13.73 -27.86
N MET A 200 5.12 -13.65 -27.48
CA MET A 200 6.18 -12.97 -28.23
C MET A 200 6.94 -13.89 -29.20
N GLY A 201 6.51 -15.14 -29.38
CA GLY A 201 7.15 -16.10 -30.29
C GLY A 201 8.14 -17.05 -29.63
N GLY A 202 8.02 -17.31 -28.34
CA GLY A 202 8.75 -18.33 -27.59
C GLY A 202 10.12 -17.91 -27.07
N LYS A 203 10.47 -16.63 -27.12
CA LYS A 203 11.70 -16.11 -26.49
C LYS A 203 11.44 -15.72 -25.05
N PRO A 204 12.21 -16.22 -24.07
CA PRO A 204 12.15 -15.71 -22.71
C PRO A 204 12.48 -14.20 -22.70
N PRO A 205 11.69 -13.35 -22.05
CA PRO A 205 12.07 -11.95 -21.90
C PRO A 205 13.27 -11.86 -20.98
N MET A 206 14.34 -11.25 -21.48
CA MET A 206 15.56 -10.96 -20.72
C MET A 206 16.04 -9.58 -21.10
N HIS A 207 16.11 -8.68 -20.13
CA HIS A 207 16.57 -7.31 -20.32
C HIS A 207 17.71 -6.98 -19.36
N SER A 208 18.67 -6.18 -19.81
CA SER A 208 19.73 -5.66 -18.95
C SER A 208 19.17 -4.61 -17.97
N ALA A 209 19.90 -4.36 -16.89
CA ALA A 209 19.55 -3.30 -15.96
C ALA A 209 19.44 -1.93 -16.65
N ALA A 210 20.32 -1.66 -17.64
CA ALA A 210 20.28 -0.43 -18.42
C ALA A 210 19.01 -0.32 -19.29
N GLU A 211 18.59 -1.42 -19.92
CA GLU A 211 17.35 -1.47 -20.70
C GLU A 211 16.11 -1.23 -19.81
N LEU A 212 16.06 -1.85 -18.64
CA LEU A 212 14.99 -1.63 -17.68
C LEU A 212 14.97 -0.18 -17.19
N SER A 213 16.11 0.38 -16.82
CA SER A 213 16.23 1.77 -16.37
C SER A 213 15.78 2.76 -17.45
N SER A 214 16.21 2.59 -18.69
CA SER A 214 15.80 3.44 -19.82
C SER A 214 14.30 3.34 -20.08
N PHE A 215 13.73 2.16 -19.97
CA PHE A 215 12.30 1.95 -20.14
C PHE A 215 11.49 2.67 -19.05
N LEU A 216 11.88 2.52 -17.78
CA LEU A 216 11.21 3.17 -16.66
C LEU A 216 11.24 4.70 -16.81
N GLU A 217 12.39 5.25 -17.21
CA GLU A 217 12.53 6.68 -17.46
C GLU A 217 11.61 7.14 -18.60
N ALA A 218 11.58 6.43 -19.72
CA ALA A 218 10.75 6.77 -20.88
C ALA A 218 9.25 6.71 -20.58
N GLU A 219 8.80 5.74 -19.78
CA GLU A 219 7.39 5.58 -19.37
C GLU A 219 7.04 6.42 -18.13
N VAL A 220 8.01 7.12 -17.55
CA VAL A 220 7.83 7.90 -16.30
C VAL A 220 7.31 7.01 -15.16
N ILE A 221 7.90 5.83 -15.03
CA ILE A 221 7.58 4.87 -13.96
C ILE A 221 8.71 4.91 -12.92
N GLN A 222 8.33 4.96 -11.65
CA GLN A 222 9.25 5.02 -10.52
C GLN A 222 10.21 3.81 -10.50
N PRO A 223 11.54 4.03 -10.46
CA PRO A 223 12.52 2.95 -10.41
C PRO A 223 12.81 2.52 -8.96
N GLY A 224 12.10 1.54 -8.46
CA GLY A 224 12.31 1.03 -7.11
C GLY A 224 11.59 1.82 -6.01
N PRO A 225 12.09 1.78 -4.76
CA PRO A 225 11.42 2.39 -3.62
C PRO A 225 11.24 3.90 -3.73
N SER A 226 10.14 4.40 -3.18
CA SER A 226 9.88 5.84 -3.09
C SER A 226 10.87 6.53 -2.15
N ALA A 227 11.55 7.56 -2.65
CA ALA A 227 12.42 8.39 -1.81
C ALA A 227 11.63 9.05 -0.66
N VAL A 228 10.38 9.43 -0.90
CA VAL A 228 9.51 10.02 0.13
C VAL A 228 9.27 9.04 1.27
N VAL A 229 8.93 7.78 0.97
CA VAL A 229 8.71 6.75 2.01
C VAL A 229 10.00 6.48 2.77
N VAL A 230 11.12 6.29 2.07
CA VAL A 230 12.42 6.02 2.70
C VAL A 230 12.84 7.15 3.62
N GLN A 231 12.79 8.40 3.16
CA GLN A 231 13.16 9.57 3.96
C GLN A 231 12.23 9.77 5.16
N SER A 232 10.93 9.60 4.96
CA SER A 232 9.95 9.73 6.05
C SER A 232 10.16 8.67 7.13
N ALA A 233 10.38 7.41 6.75
CA ALA A 233 10.69 6.34 7.70
C ALA A 233 12.02 6.60 8.43
N TYR A 234 13.05 7.06 7.73
CA TYR A 234 14.34 7.39 8.32
C TYR A 234 14.20 8.52 9.35
N GLN A 235 13.48 9.59 9.04
CA GLN A 235 13.25 10.71 9.96
C GLN A 235 12.46 10.28 11.20
N LEU A 236 11.45 9.43 11.04
CA LEU A 236 10.69 8.87 12.17
C LEU A 236 11.56 7.97 13.05
N ALA A 237 12.46 7.20 12.45
CA ALA A 237 13.41 6.39 13.19
C ALA A 237 14.34 7.25 14.05
N GLN A 238 14.88 8.34 13.49
CA GLN A 238 15.72 9.29 14.21
C GLN A 238 14.96 9.99 15.33
N GLU A 239 13.74 10.41 15.08
CA GLU A 239 12.88 11.05 16.10
C GLU A 239 12.61 10.09 17.27
N ALA A 240 12.24 8.85 16.97
CA ALA A 240 12.01 7.83 17.99
C ALA A 240 13.26 7.59 18.84
N SER A 241 14.44 7.55 18.22
CA SER A 241 15.72 7.41 18.93
C SER A 241 16.00 8.59 19.85
N ARG A 242 15.76 9.82 19.40
CA ARG A 242 15.90 11.02 20.24
C ARG A 242 14.95 11.01 21.43
N ASN A 243 13.77 10.41 21.26
CA ASN A 243 12.78 10.26 22.32
C ASN A 243 12.98 8.99 23.17
N LEU A 244 14.11 8.32 22.99
CA LEU A 244 14.49 7.09 23.72
C LEU A 244 13.53 5.91 23.49
N ASP A 245 12.71 5.96 22.45
CA ASP A 245 11.87 4.85 22.01
C ASP A 245 12.64 4.00 20.99
N TYR A 246 13.55 3.19 21.52
CA TYR A 246 14.46 2.40 20.69
C TYR A 246 13.75 1.29 19.90
N LYS A 247 12.67 0.74 20.42
CA LYS A 247 11.87 -0.29 19.71
C LYS A 247 11.17 0.30 18.49
N LEU A 248 10.59 1.49 18.65
CA LEU A 248 9.96 2.20 17.54
C LEU A 248 11.00 2.67 16.51
N SER A 249 12.15 3.16 16.99
CA SER A 249 13.29 3.53 16.14
C SER A 249 13.73 2.35 15.28
N LYS A 250 13.94 1.18 15.88
CA LYS A 250 14.29 -0.06 15.20
C LYS A 250 13.25 -0.42 14.14
N TYR A 251 11.97 -0.35 14.48
CA TYR A 251 10.87 -0.64 13.55
C TYR A 251 10.95 0.20 12.27
N TYR A 252 11.17 1.50 12.39
CA TYR A 252 11.29 2.37 11.23
C TYR A 252 12.59 2.16 10.45
N TYR A 253 13.71 1.91 11.13
CA TYR A 253 14.95 1.55 10.45
C TYR A 253 14.85 0.23 9.69
N GLU A 254 14.08 -0.74 10.18
CA GLU A 254 13.81 -1.99 9.46
C GLU A 254 13.07 -1.75 8.14
N ILE A 255 12.14 -0.80 8.10
CA ILE A 255 11.49 -0.38 6.85
C ILE A 255 12.54 0.21 5.89
N VAL A 256 13.40 1.09 6.36
CA VAL A 256 14.46 1.69 5.54
C VAL A 256 15.41 0.62 5.02
N LEU A 257 15.82 -0.32 5.86
CA LEU A 257 16.73 -1.41 5.48
C LEU A 257 16.10 -2.31 4.41
N GLU A 258 14.86 -2.71 4.59
CA GLU A 258 14.16 -3.54 3.60
C GLU A 258 14.11 -2.87 2.22
N LEU A 259 13.82 -1.57 2.20
CA LEU A 259 13.68 -0.83 0.94
C LEU A 259 15.01 -0.45 0.28
N THR A 260 16.07 -0.24 1.06
CA THR A 260 17.34 0.28 0.55
C THR A 260 18.49 -0.73 0.54
N GLU A 261 18.41 -1.76 1.36
CA GLU A 261 19.50 -2.73 1.62
C GLU A 261 20.82 -2.05 2.02
N ASN A 262 20.73 -0.88 2.69
CA ASN A 262 21.88 -0.09 3.09
C ASN A 262 22.55 -0.70 4.34
N ASP A 263 23.84 -1.03 4.25
CA ASP A 263 24.59 -1.67 5.33
C ASP A 263 24.75 -0.77 6.55
N ASP A 264 24.86 0.53 6.39
CA ASP A 264 24.93 1.48 7.51
C ASP A 264 23.65 1.44 8.36
N ILE A 265 22.50 1.23 7.72
CA ILE A 265 21.21 1.06 8.43
C ILE A 265 21.19 -0.28 9.18
N ARG A 266 21.76 -1.35 8.59
CA ARG A 266 21.90 -2.63 9.27
C ARG A 266 22.73 -2.51 10.55
N ASP A 267 23.85 -1.82 10.50
CA ASP A 267 24.71 -1.57 11.65
C ASP A 267 23.97 -0.77 12.74
N THR A 268 23.20 0.25 12.34
CA THR A 268 22.36 1.03 13.25
C THR A 268 21.31 0.16 13.95
N ILE A 269 20.67 -0.76 13.24
CA ILE A 269 19.68 -1.70 13.82
C ILE A 269 20.36 -2.63 14.84
N GLU A 270 21.56 -3.14 14.55
CA GLU A 270 22.31 -4.00 15.46
C GLU A 270 22.67 -3.24 16.76
N GLU A 271 23.08 -2.00 16.65
CA GLU A 271 23.34 -1.13 17.83
C GLU A 271 22.07 -0.90 18.66
N LEU A 272 20.92 -0.66 18.01
CA LEU A 272 19.64 -0.50 18.70
C LEU A 272 19.21 -1.79 19.40
N GLU A 273 19.39 -2.95 18.76
CA GLU A 273 19.10 -4.25 19.38
C GLU A 273 19.93 -4.48 20.62
N GLN A 274 21.23 -4.11 20.60
CA GLN A 274 22.08 -4.19 21.77
C GLN A 274 21.60 -3.26 22.88
N THR A 275 21.25 -2.02 22.55
CA THR A 275 20.73 -1.03 23.51
C THR A 275 19.43 -1.54 24.16
N ILE A 276 18.52 -2.13 23.37
CA ILE A 276 17.26 -2.70 23.89
C ILE A 276 17.55 -3.85 24.86
N ARG A 277 18.51 -4.73 24.54
CA ARG A 277 18.92 -5.81 25.44
C ARG A 277 19.52 -5.29 26.75
N ASP A 278 20.35 -4.26 26.67
CA ASP A 278 21.02 -3.68 27.84
C ASP A 278 20.05 -2.97 28.80
N LEU A 279 18.91 -2.49 28.29
CA LEU A 279 17.87 -1.82 29.06
C LEU A 279 16.78 -2.75 29.60
N GLY A 280 16.66 -3.91 29.02
CA GLY A 280 15.67 -4.94 29.41
C GLY A 280 16.23 -5.94 30.36
#